data_0622fd51c81cbab63883e8f3b0e235f0
#
_entry.id   0622fd51c81cbab63883e8f3b0e235f0
#
_cell.length_a   1.000
_cell.length_b   1.000
_cell.length_c   1.000
_cell.angle_alpha   90.00
_cell.angle_beta   90.00
_cell.angle_gamma   90.00
#
_symmetry.space_group_name_H-M   'P 1'
#
loop_
_entity.id
_entity.type
_entity.pdbx_description
1 polymer ?
#
loop_
_entity_poly.entity_id
_entity_poly.type
_entity_poly.pdbx_seq_one_letter_code
_entity_poly.pdbx_strand_id
1 'polypeptide(L)'
;MNRQLQYIIFLLCLLLTKSVLAGESQSKVYQGFSGGMMGHASYLFGVNPEAPITPEGVLCSPQGGSFGLGGALRVHLWKHLRVGGEGFVSTMNGGATNMKHILQEGSYIRTGWGGLIVDACWRKEKVWPYIGGSIGGGAMRSLYVLEGNQDDWVAEEAAWLHKTSFFYVNPYVGIDWCMTQKVHMTFRADWLLALNKGDLVMPTGPRLLIGFMFCH
;
A
#
# COMPACT_ATOMS: atom_id res chain seq x y z
N MET A 1 -11.76 17.21 -11.20
CA MET A 1 -10.71 17.24 -10.16
C MET A 1 -10.99 18.41 -9.24
N ASN A 2 -11.15 18.16 -7.95
CA ASN A 2 -11.65 19.13 -6.97
C ASN A 2 -10.62 20.26 -6.79
N ARG A 3 -11.01 21.55 -6.90
CA ARG A 3 -10.10 22.71 -6.74
C ARG A 3 -9.30 22.69 -5.44
N GLN A 4 -9.88 22.16 -4.37
CA GLN A 4 -9.19 22.03 -3.08
C GLN A 4 -8.00 21.05 -3.15
N LEU A 5 -8.11 19.96 -3.92
CA LEU A 5 -7.02 19.00 -4.10
C LEU A 5 -5.83 19.63 -4.86
N GLN A 6 -6.11 20.50 -5.84
CA GLN A 6 -5.07 21.24 -6.56
C GLN A 6 -4.32 22.21 -5.63
N TYR A 7 -5.01 22.91 -4.73
CA TYR A 7 -4.37 23.79 -3.75
C TYR A 7 -3.52 23.02 -2.74
N ILE A 8 -3.96 21.85 -2.29
CA ILE A 8 -3.19 21.02 -1.37
C ILE A 8 -1.91 20.53 -2.04
N ILE A 9 -2.00 20.04 -3.29
CA ILE A 9 -0.83 19.60 -4.06
C ILE A 9 0.13 20.75 -4.31
N PHE A 10 -0.39 21.94 -4.68
CA PHE A 10 0.41 23.12 -4.93
C PHE A 10 1.10 23.62 -3.65
N LEU A 11 0.40 23.60 -2.51
CA LEU A 11 0.95 23.98 -1.20
C LEU A 11 2.03 22.98 -0.75
N LEU A 12 1.83 21.68 -0.99
CA LEU A 12 2.82 20.64 -0.72
C LEU A 12 4.09 20.83 -1.58
N CYS A 13 3.93 21.14 -2.86
CA CYS A 13 5.04 21.46 -3.76
C CYS A 13 5.79 22.73 -3.32
N LEU A 14 5.08 23.75 -2.87
CA LEU A 14 5.66 25.01 -2.36
C LEU A 14 6.44 24.82 -1.04
N LEU A 15 5.95 23.96 -0.17
CA LEU A 15 6.64 23.61 1.08
C LEU A 15 7.91 22.78 0.79
N LEU A 16 7.87 21.90 -0.20
CA LEU A 16 9.03 21.13 -0.63
C LEU A 16 10.10 22.03 -1.29
N THR A 17 9.70 23.03 -2.08
CA THR A 17 10.64 23.94 -2.73
C THR A 17 11.33 24.90 -1.75
N LYS A 18 10.67 25.36 -0.69
CA LYS A 18 11.30 26.21 0.33
C LYS A 18 12.36 25.47 1.14
N SER A 19 12.21 24.18 1.41
CA SER A 19 13.22 23.39 2.10
C SER A 19 14.45 23.07 1.23
N VAL A 20 14.33 23.17 -0.08
CA VAL A 20 15.44 22.94 -1.04
C VAL A 20 16.28 24.21 -1.27
N LEU A 21 15.68 25.39 -1.12
CA LEU A 21 16.34 26.69 -1.42
C LEU A 21 17.03 27.36 -0.21
N ALA A 22 16.90 26.81 0.99
CA ALA A 22 17.67 27.28 2.16
C ALA A 22 19.07 26.73 2.06
N GLY A 23 19.93 27.51 1.46
CA GLY A 23 21.28 27.14 1.09
C GLY A 23 22.16 26.71 2.24
N GLU A 24 22.88 25.61 1.99
CA GLU A 24 24.15 25.35 2.65
C GLU A 24 25.03 24.50 1.73
N SER A 25 26.28 24.91 1.63
CA SER A 25 27.50 24.18 1.28
C SER A 25 27.29 22.91 0.44
N GLN A 26 27.97 22.80 -0.71
CA GLN A 26 28.00 21.68 -1.65
C GLN A 26 27.90 20.29 -0.98
N SER A 27 26.74 19.91 -0.52
CA SER A 27 26.48 18.55 -0.09
C SER A 27 26.41 17.68 -1.34
N LYS A 28 27.17 16.61 -1.37
CA LYS A 28 27.12 15.62 -2.46
C LYS A 28 25.66 15.27 -2.72
N VAL A 29 25.20 15.40 -3.96
CA VAL A 29 23.81 15.09 -4.35
C VAL A 29 23.44 13.68 -3.97
N TYR A 30 24.32 12.73 -4.21
CA TYR A 30 24.15 11.33 -3.85
C TYR A 30 24.80 11.03 -2.49
N GLN A 31 24.04 10.40 -1.59
CA GLN A 31 24.49 10.06 -0.23
C GLN A 31 24.29 8.56 0.11
N GLY A 32 24.11 7.72 -0.90
CA GLY A 32 23.93 6.29 -0.71
C GLY A 32 22.55 5.79 -1.09
N PHE A 33 22.31 4.53 -0.83
CA PHE A 33 21.01 3.90 -1.05
C PHE A 33 20.66 2.98 0.12
N SER A 34 19.37 2.67 0.25
CA SER A 34 18.87 1.67 1.17
C SER A 34 17.82 0.82 0.49
N GLY A 35 17.84 -0.47 0.77
CA GLY A 35 16.85 -1.40 0.24
C GLY A 35 16.58 -2.54 1.20
N GLY A 36 15.36 -3.06 1.17
CA GLY A 36 15.02 -4.14 2.07
C GLY A 36 13.60 -4.63 1.93
N MET A 37 13.25 -5.53 2.84
CA MET A 37 11.95 -6.19 2.88
C MET A 37 11.15 -5.78 4.12
N MET A 38 9.84 -5.70 3.95
CA MET A 38 8.88 -5.35 4.99
C MET A 38 7.69 -6.30 4.96
N GLY A 39 7.29 -6.77 6.14
CA GLY A 39 5.98 -7.37 6.35
C GLY A 39 4.96 -6.29 6.69
N HIS A 40 3.71 -6.50 6.34
CA HIS A 40 2.65 -5.59 6.72
C HIS A 40 1.38 -6.31 7.18
N ALA A 41 0.68 -5.66 8.11
CA ALA A 41 -0.70 -5.93 8.46
C ALA A 41 -1.54 -4.73 8.07
N SER A 42 -2.74 -4.97 7.55
CA SER A 42 -3.63 -3.92 7.07
C SER A 42 -5.09 -4.27 7.32
N TYR A 43 -5.93 -3.26 7.31
CA TYR A 43 -7.37 -3.43 7.29
C TYR A 43 -7.91 -2.81 6.00
N LEU A 44 -8.60 -3.63 5.20
CA LEU A 44 -9.23 -3.18 3.96
C LEU A 44 -10.68 -2.79 4.26
N PHE A 45 -11.03 -1.57 3.90
CA PHE A 45 -12.41 -1.11 3.86
C PHE A 45 -13.00 -1.48 2.50
N GLY A 46 -14.18 -2.09 2.49
CA GLY A 46 -14.92 -2.32 1.27
C GLY A 46 -15.36 -0.97 0.68
N VAL A 47 -14.99 -0.74 -0.55
CA VAL A 47 -15.35 0.48 -1.26
C VAL A 47 -16.36 0.13 -2.34
N ASN A 48 -17.54 0.64 -2.19
CA ASN A 48 -18.72 0.45 -3.03
C ASN A 48 -19.53 -0.83 -2.80
N PRO A 49 -20.50 -0.80 -1.88
CA PRO A 49 -21.39 -1.93 -1.60
C PRO A 49 -22.44 -2.17 -2.70
N GLU A 50 -22.48 -1.34 -3.74
CA GLU A 50 -23.53 -1.38 -4.77
C GLU A 50 -23.13 -2.16 -6.04
N ALA A 51 -21.89 -2.62 -6.15
CA ALA A 51 -21.45 -3.39 -7.32
C ALA A 51 -21.81 -4.88 -7.17
N PRO A 52 -22.65 -5.45 -8.04
CA PRO A 52 -22.93 -6.87 -8.04
C PRO A 52 -21.69 -7.64 -8.47
N ILE A 53 -21.24 -8.60 -7.67
CA ILE A 53 -20.04 -9.40 -7.92
C ILE A 53 -20.41 -10.74 -8.57
N THR A 54 -21.67 -11.15 -8.46
CA THR A 54 -22.18 -12.39 -9.05
C THR A 54 -23.30 -12.10 -10.05
N PRO A 55 -23.58 -13.00 -11.04
CA PRO A 55 -24.73 -12.87 -11.95
C PRO A 55 -26.06 -12.83 -11.23
N GLU A 56 -26.13 -13.40 -10.03
CA GLU A 56 -27.33 -13.39 -9.20
C GLU A 56 -27.53 -12.07 -8.46
N GLY A 57 -26.62 -11.09 -8.66
CA GLY A 57 -26.73 -9.76 -8.06
C GLY A 57 -26.32 -9.70 -6.59
N VAL A 58 -25.58 -10.68 -6.08
CA VAL A 58 -25.07 -10.65 -4.70
C VAL A 58 -24.02 -9.55 -4.58
N LEU A 59 -24.30 -8.60 -3.69
CA LEU A 59 -23.39 -7.50 -3.40
C LEU A 59 -22.32 -7.96 -2.42
N CYS A 60 -21.06 -8.02 -2.87
CA CYS A 60 -19.94 -8.37 -2.04
C CYS A 60 -19.02 -7.16 -1.84
N SER A 61 -18.99 -6.64 -0.62
CA SER A 61 -18.04 -5.60 -0.19
C SER A 61 -17.22 -6.13 0.97
N PRO A 62 -16.25 -7.02 0.71
CA PRO A 62 -15.47 -7.63 1.78
C PRO A 62 -14.61 -6.60 2.49
N GLN A 63 -14.76 -6.56 3.81
CA GLN A 63 -13.94 -5.75 4.71
C GLN A 63 -13.25 -6.68 5.68
N GLY A 64 -11.98 -6.42 5.98
CA GLY A 64 -11.29 -7.28 6.92
C GLY A 64 -9.79 -7.07 6.99
N GLY A 65 -9.16 -7.85 7.87
CA GLY A 65 -7.73 -7.87 8.04
C GLY A 65 -7.04 -8.55 6.86
N SER A 66 -5.95 -7.94 6.41
CA SER A 66 -5.05 -8.53 5.42
C SER A 66 -3.60 -8.37 5.84
N PHE A 67 -2.75 -9.27 5.35
CA PHE A 67 -1.32 -9.23 5.63
C PHE A 67 -0.54 -9.60 4.38
N GLY A 68 0.71 -9.19 4.37
CA GLY A 68 1.54 -9.43 3.22
C GLY A 68 2.99 -9.03 3.40
N LEU A 69 3.70 -9.11 2.31
CA LEU A 69 5.13 -8.85 2.23
C LEU A 69 5.42 -7.95 1.05
N GLY A 70 6.53 -7.25 1.14
CA GLY A 70 7.03 -6.45 0.04
C GLY A 70 8.39 -5.87 0.36
N GLY A 71 8.77 -4.85 -0.39
CA GLY A 71 10.04 -4.19 -0.17
C GLY A 71 10.10 -2.83 -0.83
N ALA A 72 11.14 -2.11 -0.49
CA ALA A 72 11.44 -0.81 -1.07
C ALA A 72 12.94 -0.66 -1.33
N LEU A 73 13.26 0.08 -2.37
CA LEU A 73 14.59 0.58 -2.66
C LEU A 73 14.53 2.11 -2.65
N ARG A 74 15.43 2.75 -1.92
CA ARG A 74 15.51 4.21 -1.79
C ARG A 74 16.90 4.69 -2.07
N VAL A 75 17.04 5.69 -2.92
CA VAL A 75 18.27 6.44 -3.15
C VAL A 75 18.20 7.70 -2.31
N HIS A 76 19.24 7.94 -1.54
CA HIS A 76 19.34 9.11 -0.67
C HIS A 76 19.96 10.26 -1.46
N LEU A 77 19.12 11.27 -1.70
CA LEU A 77 19.54 12.49 -2.41
C LEU A 77 19.60 13.64 -1.41
N TRP A 78 20.65 14.43 -1.49
CA TRP A 78 20.92 15.53 -0.56
C TRP A 78 20.78 15.10 0.92
N LYS A 79 20.53 16.05 1.80
CA LYS A 79 20.50 15.80 3.26
C LYS A 79 19.21 15.10 3.72
N HIS A 80 18.10 15.36 3.04
CA HIS A 80 16.79 14.99 3.54
C HIS A 80 15.90 14.26 2.56
N LEU A 81 16.19 14.25 1.28
CA LEU A 81 15.34 13.65 0.26
C LEU A 81 15.73 12.21 -0.04
N ARG A 82 14.73 11.33 -0.10
CA ARG A 82 14.89 9.97 -0.63
C ARG A 82 13.86 9.75 -1.74
N VAL A 83 14.30 9.11 -2.82
CA VAL A 83 13.45 8.71 -3.93
C VAL A 83 13.71 7.25 -4.26
N GLY A 84 12.71 6.56 -4.79
CA GLY A 84 12.92 5.16 -5.11
C GLY A 84 11.69 4.46 -5.62
N GLY A 85 11.61 3.16 -5.39
CA GLY A 85 10.48 2.33 -5.75
C GLY A 85 10.11 1.34 -4.66
N GLU A 86 8.88 0.91 -4.66
CA GLU A 86 8.37 -0.11 -3.75
C GLU A 86 7.44 -1.08 -4.47
N GLY A 87 7.32 -2.28 -3.90
CA GLY A 87 6.35 -3.26 -4.35
C GLY A 87 5.91 -4.16 -3.21
N PHE A 88 4.61 -4.44 -3.16
CA PHE A 88 3.98 -5.23 -2.11
C PHE A 88 2.94 -6.19 -2.67
N VAL A 89 2.74 -7.27 -1.95
CA VAL A 89 1.62 -8.18 -2.13
C VAL A 89 0.90 -8.34 -0.80
N SER A 90 -0.42 -8.43 -0.84
CA SER A 90 -1.28 -8.62 0.32
C SER A 90 -2.29 -9.71 0.06
N THR A 91 -2.67 -10.43 1.10
CA THR A 91 -3.70 -11.46 1.03
C THR A 91 -4.67 -11.28 2.19
N MET A 92 -5.96 -11.34 1.87
CA MET A 92 -7.06 -11.44 2.81
C MET A 92 -7.80 -12.75 2.55
N ASN A 93 -7.92 -13.59 3.53
CA ASN A 93 -8.66 -14.84 3.44
C ASN A 93 -10.15 -14.60 3.70
N GLY A 94 -11.02 -15.39 3.08
CA GLY A 94 -12.47 -15.29 3.22
C GLY A 94 -12.95 -15.33 4.69
N GLY A 95 -12.30 -16.13 5.53
CA GLY A 95 -12.58 -16.21 6.97
C GLY A 95 -12.25 -14.94 7.77
N ALA A 96 -11.46 -14.02 7.22
CA ALA A 96 -11.10 -12.74 7.86
C ALA A 96 -12.02 -11.58 7.44
N THR A 97 -13.07 -11.84 6.66
CA THR A 97 -13.98 -10.82 6.16
C THR A 97 -15.24 -10.71 7.03
N ASN A 98 -15.94 -9.60 6.91
CA ASN A 98 -17.29 -9.42 7.47
C ASN A 98 -18.35 -10.34 6.82
N MET A 99 -18.00 -11.04 5.74
CA MET A 99 -18.91 -11.88 4.94
C MET A 99 -18.70 -13.39 5.16
N LYS A 100 -18.21 -13.77 6.34
CA LYS A 100 -17.94 -15.18 6.72
C LYS A 100 -19.11 -16.15 6.54
N HIS A 101 -20.33 -15.64 6.58
CA HIS A 101 -21.56 -16.42 6.46
C HIS A 101 -22.00 -16.66 5.01
N ILE A 102 -21.33 -16.02 4.04
CA ILE A 102 -21.63 -16.13 2.60
C ILE A 102 -20.44 -16.76 1.86
N LEU A 103 -19.22 -16.46 2.32
CA LEU A 103 -18.00 -16.92 1.69
C LEU A 103 -17.45 -18.16 2.38
N GLN A 104 -17.28 -19.22 1.62
CA GLN A 104 -16.70 -20.48 2.11
C GLN A 104 -15.17 -20.42 2.26
N GLU A 105 -14.63 -21.42 2.93
CA GLU A 105 -13.20 -21.70 2.93
C GLU A 105 -12.67 -21.82 1.49
N GLY A 106 -11.52 -21.19 1.23
CA GLY A 106 -10.95 -21.08 -0.11
C GLY A 106 -11.17 -19.73 -0.78
N SER A 107 -12.13 -18.92 -0.31
CA SER A 107 -12.27 -17.54 -0.77
C SER A 107 -11.09 -16.70 -0.35
N TYR A 108 -10.54 -15.90 -1.26
CA TYR A 108 -9.43 -15.00 -0.96
C TYR A 108 -9.47 -13.73 -1.82
N ILE A 109 -8.84 -12.69 -1.30
CA ILE A 109 -8.51 -11.48 -2.06
C ILE A 109 -7.00 -11.30 -2.00
N ARG A 110 -6.36 -11.27 -3.17
CA ARG A 110 -4.95 -10.95 -3.32
C ARG A 110 -4.78 -9.64 -4.04
N THR A 111 -3.96 -8.77 -3.47
CA THR A 111 -3.66 -7.46 -4.03
C THR A 111 -2.16 -7.34 -4.19
N GLY A 112 -1.71 -6.97 -5.38
CA GLY A 112 -0.31 -6.63 -5.65
C GLY A 112 -0.23 -5.20 -6.17
N TRP A 113 0.72 -4.42 -5.68
CA TRP A 113 0.93 -3.05 -6.14
C TRP A 113 2.40 -2.67 -6.07
N GLY A 114 2.76 -1.66 -6.85
CA GLY A 114 4.10 -1.10 -6.86
C GLY A 114 4.13 0.27 -7.51
N GLY A 115 5.13 1.06 -7.14
CA GLY A 115 5.23 2.42 -7.62
C GLY A 115 6.47 3.16 -7.17
N LEU A 116 6.48 4.44 -7.48
CA LEU A 116 7.54 5.36 -7.11
C LEU A 116 7.28 5.91 -5.71
N ILE A 117 8.33 6.05 -4.93
CA ILE A 117 8.30 6.64 -3.59
C ILE A 117 9.14 7.90 -3.54
N VAL A 118 8.65 8.86 -2.77
CA VAL A 118 9.39 10.08 -2.41
C VAL A 118 9.15 10.36 -0.93
N ASP A 119 10.20 10.53 -0.17
CA ASP A 119 10.10 10.92 1.23
C ASP A 119 11.17 11.90 1.70
N ALA A 120 10.83 12.66 2.74
CA ALA A 120 11.74 13.48 3.49
C ALA A 120 12.15 12.74 4.76
N CYS A 121 13.45 12.63 5.00
CA CYS A 121 14.03 11.89 6.12
C CYS A 121 14.95 12.80 6.93
N TRP A 122 14.83 12.75 8.24
CA TRP A 122 15.69 13.49 9.17
C TRP A 122 16.61 12.53 9.89
N ARG A 123 17.88 12.54 9.50
CA ARG A 123 18.90 11.66 10.08
C ARG A 123 19.33 12.18 11.45
N LYS A 124 18.93 11.48 12.49
CA LYS A 124 19.42 11.65 13.86
C LYS A 124 20.26 10.43 14.24
N GLU A 125 20.97 10.47 15.36
CA GLU A 125 21.95 9.47 15.75
C GLU A 125 21.49 8.00 15.58
N LYS A 126 20.35 7.63 16.14
CA LYS A 126 19.84 6.25 16.11
C LYS A 126 18.46 6.09 15.47
N VAL A 127 17.75 7.18 15.28
CA VAL A 127 16.38 7.14 14.79
C VAL A 127 16.20 8.18 13.69
N TRP A 128 15.77 7.73 12.52
CA TRP A 128 15.57 8.56 11.35
C TRP A 128 14.07 8.64 11.02
N PRO A 129 13.34 9.61 11.59
CA PRO A 129 11.95 9.82 11.21
C PRO A 129 11.85 10.28 9.77
N TYR A 130 10.78 9.85 9.10
CA TYR A 130 10.50 10.23 7.72
C TYR A 130 9.00 10.37 7.45
N ILE A 131 8.68 11.19 6.46
CA ILE A 131 7.35 11.38 5.94
C ILE A 131 7.40 11.41 4.41
N GLY A 132 6.44 10.80 3.78
CA GLY A 132 6.44 10.76 2.32
C GLY A 132 5.18 10.16 1.74
N GLY A 133 5.31 9.73 0.51
CA GLY A 133 4.23 9.07 -0.19
C GLY A 133 4.74 8.24 -1.35
N SER A 134 3.86 7.36 -1.82
CA SER A 134 4.07 6.65 -3.07
C SER A 134 2.90 6.81 -4.01
N ILE A 135 3.18 6.68 -5.30
CA ILE A 135 2.20 6.68 -6.38
C ILE A 135 2.53 5.57 -7.35
N GLY A 136 1.51 4.85 -7.78
CA GLY A 136 1.73 3.75 -8.71
C GLY A 136 0.46 3.03 -9.10
N GLY A 137 0.62 1.78 -9.48
CA GLY A 137 -0.48 0.93 -9.90
C GLY A 137 -0.44 -0.44 -9.24
N GLY A 138 -1.57 -1.12 -9.31
CA GLY A 138 -1.70 -2.47 -8.79
C GLY A 138 -2.82 -3.25 -9.45
N ALA A 139 -2.91 -4.50 -9.06
CA ALA A 139 -3.99 -5.39 -9.45
C ALA A 139 -4.51 -6.15 -8.24
N MET A 140 -5.80 -6.33 -8.19
CA MET A 140 -6.51 -7.14 -7.21
C MET A 140 -7.11 -8.34 -7.92
N ARG A 141 -6.99 -9.50 -7.29
CA ARG A 141 -7.67 -10.75 -7.69
C ARG A 141 -8.48 -11.25 -6.51
N SER A 142 -9.76 -11.43 -6.74
CA SER A 142 -10.68 -11.95 -5.73
C SER A 142 -11.25 -13.27 -6.25
N LEU A 143 -11.16 -14.30 -5.43
CA LEU A 143 -11.89 -15.55 -5.61
C LEU A 143 -12.96 -15.63 -4.54
N TYR A 144 -14.20 -15.68 -4.94
CA TYR A 144 -15.35 -15.87 -4.05
C TYR A 144 -15.92 -17.25 -4.30
N VAL A 145 -15.98 -18.06 -3.27
CA VAL A 145 -16.67 -19.35 -3.25
C VAL A 145 -17.91 -19.16 -2.40
N LEU A 146 -19.08 -19.26 -3.02
CA LEU A 146 -20.37 -19.11 -2.35
C LEU A 146 -20.85 -20.42 -1.77
N GLU A 147 -21.61 -20.35 -0.68
CA GLU A 147 -22.26 -21.52 -0.08
C GLU A 147 -23.43 -21.97 -0.95
N GLY A 148 -23.28 -23.08 -1.63
CA GLY A 148 -24.34 -23.62 -2.46
C GLY A 148 -24.02 -25.02 -3.00
N ASN A 149 -24.77 -25.99 -2.52
CA ASN A 149 -24.79 -27.41 -2.90
C ASN A 149 -23.50 -28.21 -2.66
N GLN A 150 -23.58 -29.15 -1.71
CA GLN A 150 -22.53 -30.13 -1.37
C GLN A 150 -22.33 -31.23 -2.43
N ASP A 151 -22.81 -31.07 -3.64
CA ASP A 151 -22.50 -32.00 -4.72
C ASP A 151 -21.16 -31.62 -5.34
N ASP A 152 -20.17 -32.45 -5.13
CA ASP A 152 -18.75 -32.28 -5.48
C ASP A 152 -18.45 -31.92 -6.95
N TRP A 153 -19.43 -31.95 -7.83
CA TRP A 153 -19.30 -31.71 -9.27
C TRP A 153 -19.69 -30.31 -9.73
N VAL A 154 -20.22 -29.44 -8.84
CA VAL A 154 -20.73 -28.11 -9.15
C VAL A 154 -19.81 -26.99 -8.63
N ALA A 155 -18.65 -27.32 -8.09
CA ALA A 155 -17.72 -26.34 -7.50
C ALA A 155 -17.26 -25.25 -8.51
N GLU A 156 -17.24 -25.53 -9.79
CA GLU A 156 -16.87 -24.56 -10.82
C GLU A 156 -17.96 -23.49 -11.06
N GLU A 157 -19.21 -23.78 -10.80
CA GLU A 157 -20.32 -22.83 -10.97
C GLU A 157 -20.49 -21.91 -9.75
N ALA A 158 -19.96 -22.31 -8.58
CA ALA A 158 -20.05 -21.55 -7.35
C ALA A 158 -18.83 -20.65 -7.08
N ALA A 159 -17.81 -20.69 -7.93
CA ALA A 159 -16.57 -19.94 -7.75
C ALA A 159 -16.45 -18.79 -8.75
N TRP A 160 -16.26 -17.57 -8.25
CA TRP A 160 -16.13 -16.34 -9.03
C TRP A 160 -14.74 -15.76 -8.93
N LEU A 161 -14.06 -15.67 -10.06
CA LEU A 161 -12.76 -15.00 -10.16
C LEU A 161 -12.96 -13.60 -10.74
N HIS A 162 -12.68 -12.61 -9.95
CA HIS A 162 -12.68 -11.21 -10.37
C HIS A 162 -11.26 -10.65 -10.36
N LYS A 163 -10.91 -9.90 -11.41
CA LYS A 163 -9.62 -9.23 -11.55
C LYS A 163 -9.83 -7.77 -11.89
N THR A 164 -9.22 -6.90 -11.11
CA THR A 164 -9.29 -5.45 -11.32
C THR A 164 -7.90 -4.84 -11.20
N SER A 165 -7.68 -3.76 -11.95
CA SER A 165 -6.45 -2.96 -11.86
C SER A 165 -6.79 -1.59 -11.29
N PHE A 166 -5.87 -1.00 -10.53
CA PHE A 166 -6.07 0.30 -9.90
C PHE A 166 -4.81 1.14 -9.90
N PHE A 167 -5.00 2.45 -9.90
CA PHE A 167 -3.98 3.41 -9.53
C PHE A 167 -4.12 3.77 -8.05
N TYR A 168 -3.01 4.08 -7.40
CA TYR A 168 -3.04 4.44 -5.99
C TYR A 168 -2.14 5.63 -5.67
N VAL A 169 -2.51 6.30 -4.59
CA VAL A 169 -1.64 7.20 -3.82
C VAL A 169 -1.59 6.67 -2.39
N ASN A 170 -0.43 6.73 -1.80
CA ASN A 170 -0.19 6.16 -0.49
C ASN A 170 0.67 7.09 0.35
N PRO A 171 0.07 8.02 1.11
CA PRO A 171 0.79 8.80 2.10
C PRO A 171 1.27 7.93 3.25
N TYR A 172 2.47 8.21 3.76
CA TYR A 172 3.04 7.47 4.87
C TYR A 172 3.92 8.31 5.80
N VAL A 173 4.04 7.81 7.02
CA VAL A 173 5.00 8.26 8.01
C VAL A 173 5.73 7.06 8.58
N GLY A 174 6.98 7.26 9.01
CA GLY A 174 7.71 6.14 9.60
C GLY A 174 8.98 6.57 10.31
N ILE A 175 9.65 5.58 10.86
CA ILE A 175 10.95 5.70 11.49
C ILE A 175 11.85 4.57 11.05
N ASP A 176 13.09 4.88 10.75
CA ASP A 176 14.16 3.90 10.59
C ASP A 176 15.01 3.92 11.85
N TRP A 177 15.05 2.81 12.57
CA TRP A 177 15.90 2.62 13.73
C TRP A 177 17.21 2.00 13.29
N CYS A 178 18.30 2.75 13.45
CA CYS A 178 19.65 2.34 13.07
C CYS A 178 20.18 1.31 14.08
N MET A 179 20.06 0.02 13.77
CA MET A 179 20.61 -1.06 14.59
C MET A 179 22.12 -1.13 14.43
N THR A 180 22.60 -0.97 13.20
CA THR A 180 24.01 -0.87 12.84
C THR A 180 24.17 0.21 11.78
N GLN A 181 25.42 0.50 11.38
CA GLN A 181 25.66 1.44 10.27
C GLN A 181 25.07 0.98 8.93
N LYS A 182 24.83 -0.33 8.76
CA LYS A 182 24.39 -0.93 7.50
C LYS A 182 22.98 -1.52 7.57
N VAL A 183 22.42 -1.70 8.77
CA VAL A 183 21.12 -2.35 8.95
C VAL A 183 20.23 -1.49 9.81
N HIS A 184 19.11 -1.09 9.26
CA HIS A 184 18.07 -0.35 9.95
C HIS A 184 16.80 -1.20 10.06
N MET A 185 16.12 -1.16 11.18
CA MET A 185 14.76 -1.66 11.31
C MET A 185 13.81 -0.50 10.99
N THR A 186 12.90 -0.72 10.05
CA THR A 186 11.90 0.29 9.66
C THR A 186 10.54 -0.04 10.24
N PHE A 187 9.86 0.99 10.72
CA PHE A 187 8.46 0.98 11.13
C PHE A 187 7.75 2.05 10.31
N ARG A 188 6.68 1.68 9.63
CA ARG A 188 5.93 2.59 8.77
C ARG A 188 4.43 2.41 8.98
N ALA A 189 3.73 3.51 9.07
CA ALA A 189 2.28 3.56 8.98
C ALA A 189 1.88 4.29 7.70
N ASP A 190 0.98 3.71 6.94
CA ASP A 190 0.53 4.30 5.70
C ASP A 190 -0.96 4.06 5.43
N TRP A 191 -1.48 4.74 4.41
CA TRP A 191 -2.86 4.59 3.99
C TRP A 191 -2.94 4.42 2.47
N LEU A 192 -3.25 3.21 2.03
CA LEU A 192 -3.46 2.94 0.61
C LEU A 192 -4.78 3.56 0.17
N LEU A 193 -4.72 4.48 -0.80
CA LEU A 193 -5.87 5.15 -1.41
C LEU A 193 -5.93 4.77 -2.89
N ALA A 194 -6.87 3.92 -3.26
CA ALA A 194 -7.14 3.63 -4.66
C ALA A 194 -7.92 4.77 -5.32
N LEU A 195 -7.50 5.19 -6.49
CA LEU A 195 -7.99 6.39 -7.17
C LEU A 195 -8.98 6.12 -8.30
N ASN A 196 -9.16 4.87 -8.72
CA ASN A 196 -10.04 4.56 -9.83
C ASN A 196 -11.51 4.83 -9.44
N LYS A 197 -12.19 5.57 -10.30
CA LYS A 197 -13.65 5.68 -10.27
C LYS A 197 -14.23 4.49 -11.04
N GLY A 198 -14.95 3.63 -10.37
CA GLY A 198 -15.64 2.50 -10.97
C GLY A 198 -16.43 1.75 -9.91
N ASP A 199 -17.37 0.96 -10.35
CA ASP A 199 -18.32 0.20 -9.51
C ASP A 199 -17.68 -1.01 -8.80
N LEU A 200 -16.35 -1.03 -8.70
CA LEU A 200 -15.57 -2.16 -8.21
C LEU A 200 -15.01 -1.90 -6.82
N VAL A 201 -14.96 -2.95 -6.02
CA VAL A 201 -14.29 -2.96 -4.73
C VAL A 201 -12.81 -2.63 -4.91
N MET A 202 -12.34 -1.54 -4.31
CA MET A 202 -10.96 -1.09 -4.38
C MET A 202 -10.25 -1.32 -3.05
N PRO A 203 -8.99 -1.78 -3.08
CA PRO A 203 -8.22 -1.98 -1.85
C PRO A 203 -7.84 -0.61 -1.25
N THR A 204 -8.55 -0.20 -0.22
CA THR A 204 -8.28 1.05 0.49
C THR A 204 -8.24 0.77 1.98
N GLY A 205 -7.25 1.32 2.68
CA GLY A 205 -7.18 1.19 4.13
C GLY A 205 -5.81 1.45 4.75
N PRO A 206 -5.78 1.52 6.09
CA PRO A 206 -4.57 1.71 6.85
C PRO A 206 -3.71 0.45 6.86
N ARG A 207 -2.38 0.66 6.91
CA ARG A 207 -1.40 -0.42 7.01
C ARG A 207 -0.30 -0.06 8.00
N LEU A 208 0.17 -1.07 8.71
CA LEU A 208 1.36 -1.01 9.55
C LEU A 208 2.41 -1.95 8.97
N LEU A 209 3.61 -1.44 8.79
CA LEU A 209 4.71 -2.17 8.18
C LEU A 209 5.89 -2.22 9.13
N ILE A 210 6.55 -3.36 9.15
CA ILE A 210 7.81 -3.58 9.87
C ILE A 210 8.77 -4.36 8.99
N GLY A 211 10.05 -4.01 9.02
CA GLY A 211 11.04 -4.72 8.23
C GLY A 211 12.46 -4.25 8.44
N PHE A 212 13.35 -4.74 7.59
CA PHE A 212 14.75 -4.41 7.63
C PHE A 212 15.17 -3.75 6.33
N MET A 213 15.96 -2.70 6.45
CA MET A 213 16.57 -1.95 5.34
C MET A 213 18.07 -2.05 5.46
N PHE A 214 18.74 -2.45 4.37
CA PHE A 214 20.19 -2.48 4.25
C PHE A 214 20.65 -1.18 3.61
N CYS A 215 21.59 -0.50 4.24
CA CYS A 215 22.10 0.80 3.83
C CYS A 215 23.53 0.71 3.31
N HIS A 216 23.84 1.44 2.21
CA HIS A 216 25.13 1.51 1.56
C HIS A 216 25.51 2.94 1.20
#